data_001ff1ede8dd3d883bbfcfc7932e4e19
#
_entry.id   001ff1ede8dd3d883bbfcfc7932e4e19
#
_cell.length_a   1.000
_cell.length_b   1.000
_cell.length_c   1.000
_cell.angle_alpha   90.00
_cell.angle_beta   90.00
_cell.angle_gamma   90.00
#
_symmetry.space_group_name_H-M   'P 1'
#
loop_
_entity.id
_entity.type
_entity.pdbx_description
1 polymer ?
#
loop_
_entity_poly.entity_id
_entity_poly.type
_entity_poly.pdbx_seq_one_letter_code
_entity_poly.pdbx_strand_id
1 'polypeptide(L)'
;MARPTHQTANVRLRDGVRHLEQPTGRKALLTQVAFAAVDAAILAFFVLGPYLRSSPSYLIIDYTIAVWIGFELVIRAMAAPSIGVWIKRPMIWLDLFLLVTLLFPDALFNFAFLRVMRLWAIGRSPLLREGLRRAGYVIYLDVVRAVLNFLVFLFLVTGFVYTTFFYSRHGIEGFVDALYFTVATVTTTGFGDITLPGTIGKLTSVLTMIIGISLFVRLAQAIVRPNKVTFPCPSCGLQRHDADAVHCKACGEVLNIPDEGT
;
A
#
# COMPACT_ATOMS: atom_id res chain seq x y z
N MET A 1 3.39 50.29 -18.49
CA MET A 1 3.04 49.54 -17.26
C MET A 1 2.23 48.33 -17.63
N ALA A 2 2.84 47.17 -17.76
CA ALA A 2 2.17 45.90 -18.12
C ALA A 2 1.64 45.24 -16.82
N ARG A 3 0.35 44.99 -16.78
CA ARG A 3 -0.32 44.22 -15.69
C ARG A 3 0.26 42.81 -15.63
N PRO A 4 0.64 42.28 -14.46
CA PRO A 4 1.02 40.89 -14.34
C PRO A 4 -0.22 40.03 -14.58
N THR A 5 -0.20 39.29 -15.66
CA THR A 5 -1.29 38.40 -16.08
C THR A 5 -1.47 37.26 -15.09
N HIS A 6 -2.70 36.86 -14.85
CA HIS A 6 -3.11 35.70 -14.00
C HIS A 6 -2.37 34.37 -14.32
N GLN A 7 -1.69 34.28 -15.46
CA GLN A 7 -0.84 33.14 -15.85
C GLN A 7 0.41 32.96 -14.99
N THR A 8 1.01 34.05 -14.47
CA THR A 8 2.25 33.93 -13.68
C THR A 8 2.03 33.43 -12.27
N ALA A 9 0.87 33.67 -11.67
CA ALA A 9 0.51 33.15 -10.34
C ALA A 9 0.25 31.66 -10.37
N ASN A 10 -0.47 31.18 -11.40
CA ASN A 10 -0.75 29.74 -11.59
C ASN A 10 0.53 28.94 -11.90
N VAL A 11 1.51 29.52 -12.60
CA VAL A 11 2.79 28.86 -12.87
C VAL A 11 3.61 28.73 -11.58
N ARG A 12 3.68 29.79 -10.76
CA ARG A 12 4.40 29.76 -9.47
C ARG A 12 3.79 28.77 -8.46
N LEU A 13 2.45 28.70 -8.38
CA LEU A 13 1.75 27.71 -7.55
C LEU A 13 2.00 26.28 -8.05
N ARG A 14 1.97 26.07 -9.36
CA ARG A 14 2.28 24.77 -9.98
C ARG A 14 3.73 24.34 -9.71
N ASP A 15 4.68 25.24 -9.83
CA ASP A 15 6.09 24.97 -9.57
C ASP A 15 6.33 24.69 -8.08
N GLY A 16 5.69 25.43 -7.18
CA GLY A 16 5.73 25.18 -5.74
C GLY A 16 5.19 23.79 -5.35
N VAL A 17 4.08 23.38 -5.96
CA VAL A 17 3.47 22.06 -5.67
C VAL A 17 4.25 20.92 -6.35
N ARG A 18 4.85 21.13 -7.53
CA ARG A 18 5.77 20.17 -8.14
C ARG A 18 7.01 19.92 -7.29
N HIS A 19 7.53 20.92 -6.62
CA HIS A 19 8.64 20.76 -5.68
C HIS A 19 8.25 19.92 -4.45
N LEU A 20 6.97 19.87 -4.07
CA LEU A 20 6.48 19.00 -3.00
C LEU A 20 6.37 17.52 -3.42
N GLU A 21 6.16 17.26 -4.71
CA GLU A 21 6.14 15.89 -5.26
C GLU A 21 7.53 15.32 -5.58
N GLN A 22 8.56 16.16 -5.75
CA GLN A 22 9.93 15.71 -6.02
C GLN A 22 10.75 15.63 -4.72
N PRO A 23 11.34 14.48 -4.37
CA PRO A 23 12.01 14.28 -3.08
C PRO A 23 13.41 14.91 -3.00
N THR A 24 13.57 16.18 -3.37
CA THR A 24 14.87 16.87 -3.43
C THR A 24 15.20 17.75 -2.23
N GLY A 25 14.37 17.76 -1.17
CA GLY A 25 14.62 18.58 0.01
C GLY A 25 14.07 18.02 1.32
N ARG A 26 14.64 18.45 2.47
CA ARG A 26 14.17 18.06 3.82
C ARG A 26 12.69 18.42 4.06
N LYS A 27 12.22 19.54 3.50
CA LYS A 27 10.81 19.97 3.60
C LYS A 27 9.88 19.04 2.81
N ALA A 28 10.28 18.64 1.59
CA ALA A 28 9.51 17.70 0.79
C ALA A 28 9.41 16.32 1.45
N LEU A 29 10.49 15.85 2.11
CA LEU A 29 10.45 14.61 2.88
C LEU A 29 9.49 14.71 4.05
N LEU A 30 9.51 15.81 4.82
CA LEU A 30 8.60 16.00 5.97
C LEU A 30 7.13 16.02 5.54
N THR A 31 6.78 16.71 4.45
CA THR A 31 5.40 16.72 3.94
C THR A 31 4.96 15.31 3.51
N GLN A 32 5.83 14.57 2.89
CA GLN A 32 5.56 13.23 2.43
C GLN A 32 5.41 12.24 3.59
N VAL A 33 6.26 12.33 4.61
CA VAL A 33 6.12 11.55 5.86
C VAL A 33 4.80 11.90 6.56
N ALA A 34 4.40 13.17 6.57
CA ALA A 34 3.11 13.60 7.11
C ALA A 34 1.93 12.94 6.36
N PHE A 35 1.95 12.92 5.02
CA PHE A 35 0.92 12.22 4.23
C PHE A 35 0.91 10.72 4.52
N ALA A 36 2.08 10.07 4.58
CA ALA A 36 2.17 8.64 4.91
C ALA A 36 1.67 8.35 6.34
N ALA A 37 1.93 9.23 7.30
CA ALA A 37 1.42 9.09 8.67
C ALA A 37 -0.11 9.21 8.72
N VAL A 38 -0.69 10.13 7.94
CA VAL A 38 -2.16 10.24 7.83
C VAL A 38 -2.75 9.00 7.16
N ASP A 39 -2.14 8.49 6.08
CA ASP A 39 -2.59 7.25 5.46
C ASP A 39 -2.53 6.06 6.42
N ALA A 40 -1.49 5.99 7.26
CA ALA A 40 -1.39 4.99 8.33
C ALA A 40 -2.48 5.17 9.41
N ALA A 41 -2.80 6.42 9.78
CA ALA A 41 -3.89 6.72 10.70
C ALA A 41 -5.27 6.34 10.14
N ILE A 42 -5.51 6.59 8.85
CA ILE A 42 -6.73 6.16 8.14
C ILE A 42 -6.88 4.62 8.19
N LEU A 43 -5.76 3.90 8.00
CA LEU A 43 -5.77 2.46 8.10
C LEU A 43 -6.05 1.98 9.53
N ALA A 44 -5.37 2.57 10.52
CA ALA A 44 -5.63 2.26 11.92
C ALA A 44 -7.10 2.50 12.29
N PHE A 45 -7.67 3.61 11.80
CA PHE A 45 -9.10 3.91 11.96
C PHE A 45 -9.99 2.85 11.30
N PHE A 46 -9.62 2.35 10.11
CA PHE A 46 -10.37 1.27 9.45
C PHE A 46 -10.34 -0.02 10.28
N VAL A 47 -9.18 -0.41 10.78
CA VAL A 47 -9.03 -1.63 11.60
C VAL A 47 -9.77 -1.50 12.92
N LEU A 48 -9.76 -0.31 13.52
CA LEU A 48 -10.47 0.00 14.76
C LEU A 48 -11.96 0.33 14.54
N GLY A 49 -12.38 0.52 13.30
CA GLY A 49 -13.75 0.90 12.92
C GLY A 49 -14.85 0.03 13.54
N PRO A 50 -14.75 -1.31 13.50
CA PRO A 50 -15.73 -2.20 14.13
C PRO A 50 -15.90 -1.96 15.63
N TYR A 51 -14.83 -1.53 16.31
CA TYR A 51 -14.84 -1.20 17.74
C TYR A 51 -15.38 0.21 18.04
N LEU A 52 -15.04 1.18 17.18
CA LEU A 52 -15.38 2.60 17.39
C LEU A 52 -16.79 2.98 16.89
N ARG A 53 -17.42 2.12 16.11
CA ARG A 53 -18.69 2.43 15.42
C ARG A 53 -19.84 2.78 16.33
N SER A 54 -19.88 2.26 17.54
CA SER A 54 -20.89 2.60 18.56
C SER A 54 -20.68 3.98 19.20
N SER A 55 -19.52 4.60 18.97
CA SER A 55 -19.17 5.90 19.54
C SER A 55 -19.63 7.04 18.62
N PRO A 56 -20.21 8.12 19.16
CA PRO A 56 -20.55 9.33 18.38
C PRO A 56 -19.32 9.97 17.73
N SER A 57 -18.13 9.71 18.25
CA SER A 57 -16.84 10.18 17.71
C SER A 57 -16.50 9.55 16.35
N TYR A 58 -17.10 8.41 15.99
CA TYR A 58 -16.82 7.71 14.72
C TYR A 58 -17.10 8.59 13.51
N LEU A 59 -18.29 9.22 13.44
CA LEU A 59 -18.68 10.09 12.34
C LEU A 59 -17.81 11.34 12.23
N ILE A 60 -17.39 11.91 13.38
CA ILE A 60 -16.52 13.09 13.39
C ILE A 60 -15.16 12.75 12.78
N ILE A 61 -14.59 11.60 13.14
CA ILE A 61 -13.31 11.13 12.60
C ILE A 61 -13.45 10.82 11.11
N ASP A 62 -14.53 10.13 10.70
CA ASP A 62 -14.78 9.75 9.31
C ASP A 62 -14.88 10.99 8.39
N TYR A 63 -15.63 12.02 8.80
CA TYR A 63 -15.73 13.29 8.07
C TYR A 63 -14.42 14.08 8.08
N THR A 64 -13.66 14.04 9.17
CA THR A 64 -12.33 14.70 9.24
C THR A 64 -11.38 14.09 8.23
N ILE A 65 -11.38 12.76 8.12
CA ILE A 65 -10.62 12.02 7.11
C ILE A 65 -11.11 12.37 5.69
N ALA A 66 -12.43 12.46 5.48
CA ALA A 66 -13.01 12.84 4.19
C ALA A 66 -12.53 14.23 3.73
N VAL A 67 -12.56 15.22 4.62
CA VAL A 67 -12.07 16.59 4.34
C VAL A 67 -10.57 16.55 3.98
N TRP A 68 -9.77 15.78 4.71
CA TRP A 68 -8.35 15.63 4.42
C TRP A 68 -8.09 15.01 3.05
N ILE A 69 -8.75 13.91 2.72
CA ILE A 69 -8.61 13.25 1.39
C ILE A 69 -9.08 14.18 0.28
N GLY A 70 -10.18 14.90 0.48
CA GLY A 70 -10.66 15.90 -0.47
C GLY A 70 -9.64 17.01 -0.72
N PHE A 71 -9.03 17.53 0.35
CA PHE A 71 -7.96 18.53 0.27
C PHE A 71 -6.73 17.99 -0.48
N GLU A 72 -6.30 16.76 -0.18
CA GLU A 72 -5.20 16.10 -0.87
C GLU A 72 -5.49 15.93 -2.37
N LEU A 73 -6.70 15.50 -2.74
CA LEU A 73 -7.14 15.38 -4.13
C LEU A 73 -7.09 16.72 -4.88
N VAL A 74 -7.54 17.80 -4.24
CA VAL A 74 -7.50 19.16 -4.83
C VAL A 74 -6.05 19.60 -5.05
N ILE A 75 -5.16 19.40 -4.07
CA ILE A 75 -3.72 19.74 -4.22
C ILE A 75 -3.13 18.96 -5.39
N ARG A 76 -3.38 17.66 -5.49
CA ARG A 76 -2.87 16.81 -6.58
C ARG A 76 -3.44 17.22 -7.94
N ALA A 77 -4.71 17.63 -7.99
CA ALA A 77 -5.33 18.14 -9.22
C ALA A 77 -4.67 19.46 -9.68
N MET A 78 -4.37 20.36 -8.74
CA MET A 78 -3.68 21.64 -9.02
C MET A 78 -2.23 21.44 -9.46
N ALA A 79 -1.55 20.40 -8.95
CA ALA A 79 -0.18 20.06 -9.31
C ALA A 79 -0.06 19.40 -10.70
N ALA A 80 -1.14 18.83 -11.20
CA ALA A 80 -1.12 18.11 -12.45
C ALA A 80 -0.89 19.00 -13.67
N PRO A 81 -0.15 18.53 -14.69
CA PRO A 81 0.12 19.33 -15.90
C PRO A 81 -1.15 19.60 -16.71
N SER A 82 -2.13 18.69 -16.68
CA SER A 82 -3.49 18.88 -17.21
C SER A 82 -4.47 17.97 -16.49
N ILE A 83 -5.72 18.43 -16.35
CA ILE A 83 -6.80 17.65 -15.72
C ILE A 83 -7.05 16.35 -16.49
N GLY A 84 -6.95 16.36 -17.82
CA GLY A 84 -7.14 15.16 -18.64
C GLY A 84 -6.09 14.06 -18.42
N VAL A 85 -4.83 14.42 -18.17
CA VAL A 85 -3.77 13.45 -17.80
C VAL A 85 -3.95 12.97 -16.36
N TRP A 86 -4.42 13.85 -15.49
CA TRP A 86 -4.68 13.52 -14.10
C TRP A 86 -5.80 12.48 -13.96
N ILE A 87 -6.96 12.69 -14.60
CA ILE A 87 -8.11 11.77 -14.55
C ILE A 87 -7.79 10.38 -15.11
N LYS A 88 -6.85 10.25 -16.05
CA LYS A 88 -6.42 8.95 -16.62
C LYS A 88 -5.63 8.07 -15.64
N ARG A 89 -5.19 8.61 -14.50
CA ARG A 89 -4.47 7.82 -13.49
C ARG A 89 -5.44 6.97 -12.67
N PRO A 90 -5.33 5.64 -12.65
CA PRO A 90 -6.29 4.77 -11.96
C PRO A 90 -6.37 5.02 -10.46
N MET A 91 -5.28 5.52 -9.85
CA MET A 91 -5.21 5.85 -8.43
C MET A 91 -6.20 6.94 -8.01
N ILE A 92 -6.52 7.87 -8.91
CA ILE A 92 -7.45 8.97 -8.62
C ILE A 92 -8.87 8.46 -8.48
N TRP A 93 -9.25 7.49 -9.31
CA TRP A 93 -10.56 6.85 -9.21
C TRP A 93 -10.73 6.10 -7.90
N LEU A 94 -9.66 5.47 -7.41
CA LEU A 94 -9.64 4.85 -6.10
C LEU A 94 -9.83 5.90 -4.99
N ASP A 95 -9.04 6.98 -4.99
CA ASP A 95 -9.15 8.04 -3.99
C ASP A 95 -10.51 8.74 -4.03
N LEU A 96 -11.07 8.95 -5.24
CA LEU A 96 -12.42 9.52 -5.41
C LEU A 96 -13.49 8.57 -4.86
N PHE A 97 -13.41 7.28 -5.17
CA PHE A 97 -14.32 6.27 -4.65
C PHE A 97 -14.24 6.21 -3.12
N LEU A 98 -13.04 6.23 -2.55
CA LEU A 98 -12.83 6.26 -1.11
C LEU A 98 -13.46 7.51 -0.46
N LEU A 99 -13.30 8.68 -1.10
CA LEU A 99 -13.93 9.92 -0.65
C LEU A 99 -15.46 9.77 -0.61
N VAL A 100 -16.05 9.17 -1.64
CA VAL A 100 -17.51 8.92 -1.69
C VAL A 100 -17.94 7.97 -0.57
N THR A 101 -17.17 6.91 -0.25
CA THR A 101 -17.48 6.00 0.87
C THR A 101 -17.40 6.66 2.24
N LEU A 102 -16.59 7.72 2.38
CA LEU A 102 -16.47 8.49 3.61
C LEU A 102 -17.63 9.52 3.75
N LEU A 103 -18.07 10.09 2.63
CA LEU A 103 -19.18 11.06 2.62
C LEU A 103 -20.55 10.39 2.85
N PHE A 104 -20.68 9.11 2.46
CA PHE A 104 -21.91 8.34 2.61
C PHE A 104 -21.66 7.04 3.41
N PRO A 105 -21.28 7.16 4.72
CA PRO A 105 -20.85 5.99 5.51
C PRO A 105 -21.97 4.97 5.69
N ASP A 106 -23.22 5.38 5.79
CA ASP A 106 -24.36 4.47 5.99
C ASP A 106 -24.73 3.70 4.71
N ALA A 107 -24.67 4.35 3.55
CA ALA A 107 -25.03 3.74 2.28
C ALA A 107 -23.92 2.84 1.71
N LEU A 108 -22.65 3.20 1.94
CA LEU A 108 -21.48 2.56 1.34
C LEU A 108 -20.57 1.84 2.35
N PHE A 109 -21.10 1.55 3.54
CA PHE A 109 -20.33 0.86 4.59
C PHE A 109 -19.71 -0.45 4.10
N ASN A 110 -20.44 -1.22 3.30
CA ASN A 110 -19.96 -2.49 2.76
C ASN A 110 -18.68 -2.36 1.91
N PHE A 111 -18.33 -1.16 1.47
CA PHE A 111 -17.13 -0.87 0.67
C PHE A 111 -16.02 -0.19 1.48
N ALA A 112 -16.22 0.06 2.78
CA ALA A 112 -15.23 0.72 3.63
C ALA A 112 -13.87 -0.02 3.67
N PHE A 113 -13.87 -1.35 3.48
CA PHE A 113 -12.66 -2.16 3.44
C PHE A 113 -11.71 -1.79 2.28
N LEU A 114 -12.21 -1.18 1.18
CA LEU A 114 -11.38 -0.75 0.07
C LEU A 114 -10.42 0.39 0.45
N ARG A 115 -10.63 1.06 1.59
CA ARG A 115 -9.70 2.07 2.14
C ARG A 115 -8.29 1.51 2.35
N VAL A 116 -8.17 0.21 2.62
CA VAL A 116 -6.89 -0.50 2.74
C VAL A 116 -6.04 -0.43 1.47
N MET A 117 -6.66 -0.27 0.30
CA MET A 117 -5.92 -0.15 -0.96
C MET A 117 -5.01 1.08 -1.04
N ARG A 118 -5.20 2.09 -0.18
CA ARG A 118 -4.24 3.22 -0.09
C ARG A 118 -2.85 2.78 0.35
N LEU A 119 -2.72 1.74 1.17
CA LEU A 119 -1.41 1.17 1.53
C LEU A 119 -0.65 0.64 0.32
N TRP A 120 -1.35 0.08 -0.64
CA TRP A 120 -0.72 -0.39 -1.88
C TRP A 120 -0.07 0.76 -2.66
N ALA A 121 -0.68 1.97 -2.62
CA ALA A 121 -0.11 3.18 -3.18
C ALA A 121 1.21 3.57 -2.48
N ILE A 122 1.26 3.47 -1.15
CA ILE A 122 2.46 3.76 -0.35
C ILE A 122 3.60 2.81 -0.73
N GLY A 123 3.31 1.51 -0.86
CA GLY A 123 4.29 0.49 -1.26
C GLY A 123 4.94 0.75 -2.63
N ARG A 124 4.23 1.45 -3.53
CA ARG A 124 4.72 1.84 -4.86
C ARG A 124 5.28 3.24 -4.93
N SER A 125 5.16 4.02 -3.87
CA SER A 125 5.62 5.41 -3.87
C SER A 125 7.14 5.50 -3.98
N PRO A 126 7.67 6.52 -4.66
CA PRO A 126 9.11 6.81 -4.68
C PRO A 126 9.66 7.11 -3.28
N LEU A 127 8.79 7.51 -2.36
CA LEU A 127 9.09 7.84 -0.98
C LEU A 127 9.62 6.67 -0.18
N LEU A 128 8.94 5.52 -0.29
CA LEU A 128 9.38 4.31 0.40
C LEU A 128 10.81 3.96 -0.01
N ARG A 129 11.10 4.07 -1.31
CA ARG A 129 12.44 3.80 -1.84
C ARG A 129 13.47 4.82 -1.33
N GLU A 130 13.13 6.10 -1.38
CA GLU A 130 14.04 7.16 -0.93
C GLU A 130 14.23 7.16 0.58
N GLY A 131 13.17 6.90 1.36
CA GLY A 131 13.25 6.74 2.81
C GLY A 131 14.18 5.59 3.21
N LEU A 132 13.99 4.41 2.61
CA LEU A 132 14.86 3.26 2.85
C LEU A 132 16.30 3.50 2.38
N ARG A 133 16.50 4.24 1.27
CA ARG A 133 17.84 4.62 0.80
C ARG A 133 18.57 5.51 1.81
N ARG A 134 17.88 6.52 2.36
CA ARG A 134 18.47 7.41 3.36
C ARG A 134 18.77 6.71 4.68
N ALA A 135 17.96 5.72 5.03
CA ALA A 135 18.16 4.90 6.22
C ALA A 135 19.21 3.79 6.03
N GLY A 136 19.76 3.61 4.82
CA GLY A 136 20.70 2.52 4.52
C GLY A 136 20.05 1.15 4.26
N TYR A 137 18.71 1.06 4.28
CA TYR A 137 17.95 -0.20 4.21
C TYR A 137 17.33 -0.48 2.84
N VAL A 138 17.89 0.02 1.74
CA VAL A 138 17.36 -0.21 0.37
C VAL A 138 17.28 -1.70 0.04
N ILE A 139 18.14 -2.51 0.61
CA ILE A 139 18.22 -3.96 0.42
C ILE A 139 16.91 -4.66 0.83
N TYR A 140 16.17 -4.10 1.80
CA TYR A 140 14.90 -4.63 2.29
C TYR A 140 13.68 -4.11 1.51
N LEU A 141 13.87 -3.31 0.46
CA LEU A 141 12.75 -2.70 -0.28
C LEU A 141 11.77 -3.76 -0.84
N ASP A 142 12.29 -4.86 -1.35
CA ASP A 142 11.47 -5.94 -1.91
C ASP A 142 10.71 -6.69 -0.81
N VAL A 143 11.33 -6.87 0.36
CA VAL A 143 10.68 -7.46 1.55
C VAL A 143 9.54 -6.55 2.03
N VAL A 144 9.82 -5.25 2.20
CA VAL A 144 8.79 -4.28 2.64
C VAL A 144 7.62 -4.25 1.68
N ARG A 145 7.87 -4.26 0.37
CA ARG A 145 6.80 -4.31 -0.64
C ARG A 145 6.00 -5.60 -0.59
N ALA A 146 6.67 -6.74 -0.38
CA ALA A 146 6.00 -8.03 -0.25
C ALA A 146 5.11 -8.07 0.99
N VAL A 147 5.60 -7.58 2.14
CA VAL A 147 4.83 -7.42 3.38
C VAL A 147 3.61 -6.52 3.15
N LEU A 148 3.80 -5.32 2.57
CA LEU A 148 2.70 -4.40 2.32
C LEU A 148 1.64 -5.00 1.39
N ASN A 149 2.04 -5.66 0.30
CA ASN A 149 1.11 -6.31 -0.62
C ASN A 149 0.32 -7.44 0.07
N PHE A 150 0.98 -8.22 0.91
CA PHE A 150 0.35 -9.29 1.68
C PHE A 150 -0.64 -8.74 2.71
N LEU A 151 -0.25 -7.72 3.47
CA LEU A 151 -1.13 -7.06 4.44
C LEU A 151 -2.35 -6.40 3.78
N VAL A 152 -2.15 -5.69 2.65
CA VAL A 152 -3.27 -5.10 1.90
C VAL A 152 -4.26 -6.18 1.48
N PHE A 153 -3.78 -7.28 0.92
CA PHE A 153 -4.63 -8.40 0.53
C PHE A 153 -5.35 -9.01 1.73
N LEU A 154 -4.64 -9.26 2.81
CA LEU A 154 -5.19 -9.86 4.03
C LEU A 154 -6.33 -8.99 4.61
N PHE A 155 -6.09 -7.69 4.77
CA PHE A 155 -7.12 -6.77 5.29
C PHE A 155 -8.26 -6.52 4.30
N LEU A 156 -7.99 -6.54 3.00
CA LEU A 156 -9.01 -6.40 1.97
C LEU A 156 -9.98 -7.58 2.00
N VAL A 157 -9.46 -8.81 2.06
CA VAL A 157 -10.30 -10.02 2.16
C VAL A 157 -11.01 -10.05 3.50
N THR A 158 -10.32 -9.77 4.61
CA THR A 158 -10.94 -9.70 5.95
C THR A 158 -12.11 -8.70 5.96
N GLY A 159 -11.91 -7.51 5.43
CA GLY A 159 -12.96 -6.50 5.37
C GLY A 159 -14.15 -6.91 4.49
N PHE A 160 -13.89 -7.53 3.34
CA PHE A 160 -14.93 -8.07 2.49
C PHE A 160 -15.71 -9.20 3.17
N VAL A 161 -15.02 -10.16 3.78
CA VAL A 161 -15.62 -11.27 4.50
C VAL A 161 -16.43 -10.78 5.68
N TYR A 162 -15.90 -9.83 6.47
CA TYR A 162 -16.61 -9.22 7.57
C TYR A 162 -17.90 -8.55 7.12
N THR A 163 -17.83 -7.67 6.13
CA THR A 163 -19.01 -6.91 5.68
C THR A 163 -20.07 -7.77 5.00
N THR A 164 -19.67 -8.88 4.37
CA THR A 164 -20.60 -9.74 3.59
C THR A 164 -21.18 -10.87 4.43
N PHE A 165 -20.40 -11.48 5.33
CA PHE A 165 -20.79 -12.74 5.99
C PHE A 165 -20.91 -12.62 7.52
N PHE A 166 -20.15 -11.72 8.15
CA PHE A 166 -20.10 -11.62 9.62
C PHE A 166 -20.67 -10.31 10.18
N TYR A 167 -21.24 -9.46 9.33
CA TYR A 167 -21.74 -8.15 9.73
C TYR A 167 -22.86 -8.20 10.78
N SER A 168 -23.65 -9.28 10.79
CA SER A 168 -24.70 -9.52 11.80
C SER A 168 -24.17 -9.87 13.18
N ARG A 169 -22.90 -10.33 13.27
CA ARG A 169 -22.21 -10.54 14.54
C ARG A 169 -21.65 -9.19 15.00
N HIS A 170 -22.25 -8.64 16.03
CA HIS A 170 -21.95 -7.29 16.51
C HIS A 170 -20.51 -7.16 17.00
N GLY A 171 -19.82 -6.08 16.56
CA GLY A 171 -18.57 -5.64 17.12
C GLY A 171 -17.32 -6.35 16.63
N ILE A 172 -16.32 -6.40 17.51
CA ILE A 172 -14.97 -6.89 17.24
C ILE A 172 -14.93 -8.39 16.92
N GLU A 173 -15.83 -9.19 17.51
CA GLU A 173 -15.88 -10.65 17.33
C GLU A 173 -16.03 -11.04 15.88
N GLY A 174 -16.99 -10.43 15.15
CA GLY A 174 -17.18 -10.72 13.72
C GLY A 174 -15.99 -10.32 12.86
N PHE A 175 -15.27 -9.23 13.23
CA PHE A 175 -14.04 -8.84 12.50
C PHE A 175 -12.89 -9.80 12.78
N VAL A 176 -12.75 -10.26 14.03
CA VAL A 176 -11.72 -11.23 14.42
C VAL A 176 -12.00 -12.59 13.76
N ASP A 177 -13.25 -13.04 13.70
CA ASP A 177 -13.66 -14.25 12.98
C ASP A 177 -13.30 -14.18 11.48
N ALA A 178 -13.57 -13.03 10.85
CA ALA A 178 -13.20 -12.78 9.46
C ALA A 178 -11.69 -12.77 9.24
N LEU A 179 -10.93 -12.14 10.15
CA LEU A 179 -9.47 -12.12 10.11
C LEU A 179 -8.89 -13.52 10.31
N TYR A 180 -9.39 -14.26 11.29
CA TYR A 180 -9.00 -15.63 11.55
C TYR A 180 -9.24 -16.54 10.34
N PHE A 181 -10.45 -16.50 9.76
CA PHE A 181 -10.76 -17.21 8.52
C PHE A 181 -9.77 -16.87 7.41
N THR A 182 -9.50 -15.58 7.20
CA THR A 182 -8.61 -15.11 6.13
C THR A 182 -7.19 -15.62 6.34
N VAL A 183 -6.64 -15.48 7.55
CA VAL A 183 -5.29 -15.94 7.89
C VAL A 183 -5.19 -17.46 7.77
N ALA A 184 -6.13 -18.21 8.37
CA ALA A 184 -6.15 -19.68 8.29
C ALA A 184 -6.24 -20.20 6.85
N THR A 185 -7.00 -19.50 6.00
CA THR A 185 -7.15 -19.84 4.58
C THR A 185 -5.88 -19.54 3.78
N VAL A 186 -5.29 -18.36 3.95
CA VAL A 186 -4.10 -17.92 3.20
C VAL A 186 -2.85 -18.70 3.61
N THR A 187 -2.72 -19.04 4.90
CA THR A 187 -1.62 -19.88 5.41
C THR A 187 -1.82 -21.36 5.13
N THR A 188 -2.90 -21.73 4.44
CA THR A 188 -3.28 -23.14 4.15
C THR A 188 -3.50 -23.99 5.39
N THR A 189 -3.70 -23.39 6.57
CA THR A 189 -3.98 -24.11 7.82
C THR A 189 -5.37 -24.73 7.78
N GLY A 190 -6.40 -23.94 7.45
CA GLY A 190 -7.76 -24.40 7.17
C GLY A 190 -8.38 -25.33 8.21
N PHE A 191 -8.46 -24.91 9.48
CA PHE A 191 -9.05 -25.72 10.55
C PHE A 191 -10.49 -26.20 10.26
N GLY A 192 -11.24 -25.44 9.43
CA GLY A 192 -12.60 -25.80 9.01
C GLY A 192 -13.68 -25.46 10.04
N ASP A 193 -13.32 -24.83 11.14
CA ASP A 193 -14.22 -24.37 12.20
C ASP A 193 -15.03 -23.12 11.79
N ILE A 194 -14.43 -22.26 10.99
CA ILE A 194 -15.08 -21.10 10.36
C ILE A 194 -15.05 -21.27 8.85
N THR A 195 -16.24 -21.40 8.25
CA THR A 195 -16.41 -21.52 6.78
C THR A 195 -17.43 -20.51 6.30
N LEU A 196 -17.24 -20.00 5.05
CA LEU A 196 -18.17 -19.06 4.46
C LEU A 196 -19.36 -19.78 3.84
N PRO A 197 -20.62 -19.39 4.17
CA PRO A 197 -21.82 -20.06 3.71
C PRO A 197 -22.14 -19.74 2.23
N GLY A 198 -22.84 -20.68 1.59
CA GLY A 198 -23.40 -20.50 0.26
C GLY A 198 -22.37 -20.52 -0.88
N THR A 199 -22.85 -20.34 -2.11
CA THR A 199 -22.00 -20.37 -3.32
C THR A 199 -21.01 -19.21 -3.38
N ILE A 200 -21.45 -18.01 -3.00
CA ILE A 200 -20.60 -16.83 -2.96
C ILE A 200 -19.47 -17.00 -1.95
N GLY A 201 -19.78 -17.58 -0.76
CA GLY A 201 -18.77 -17.87 0.25
C GLY A 201 -17.72 -18.85 -0.25
N LYS A 202 -18.13 -19.94 -0.91
CA LYS A 202 -17.22 -20.92 -1.51
C LYS A 202 -16.33 -20.30 -2.58
N LEU A 203 -16.89 -19.47 -3.49
CA LEU A 203 -16.11 -18.77 -4.51
C LEU A 203 -15.11 -17.78 -3.89
N THR A 204 -15.53 -17.04 -2.88
CA THR A 204 -14.63 -16.14 -2.13
C THR A 204 -13.48 -16.93 -1.51
N SER A 205 -13.76 -18.07 -0.89
CA SER A 205 -12.72 -18.93 -0.31
C SER A 205 -11.73 -19.42 -1.37
N VAL A 206 -12.22 -19.89 -2.53
CA VAL A 206 -11.36 -20.33 -3.64
C VAL A 206 -10.46 -19.23 -4.15
N LEU A 207 -11.01 -18.03 -4.39
CA LEU A 207 -10.22 -16.87 -4.83
C LEU A 207 -9.18 -16.46 -3.78
N THR A 208 -9.58 -16.49 -2.50
CA THR A 208 -8.68 -16.17 -1.38
C THR A 208 -7.53 -17.17 -1.30
N MET A 209 -7.79 -18.46 -1.48
CA MET A 209 -6.76 -19.52 -1.50
C MET A 209 -5.77 -19.31 -2.65
N ILE A 210 -6.25 -19.09 -3.89
CA ILE A 210 -5.39 -18.98 -5.07
C ILE A 210 -4.50 -17.70 -5.00
N ILE A 211 -5.10 -16.58 -4.69
CA ILE A 211 -4.37 -15.30 -4.63
C ILE A 211 -3.50 -15.26 -3.37
N GLY A 212 -4.05 -15.69 -2.23
CA GLY A 212 -3.39 -15.65 -0.94
C GLY A 212 -2.12 -16.46 -0.90
N ILE A 213 -2.15 -17.73 -1.36
CA ILE A 213 -0.94 -18.57 -1.41
C ILE A 213 0.14 -17.96 -2.30
N SER A 214 -0.26 -17.34 -3.43
CA SER A 214 0.69 -16.69 -4.34
C SER A 214 1.41 -15.51 -3.67
N LEU A 215 0.69 -14.70 -2.89
CA LEU A 215 1.27 -13.56 -2.15
C LEU A 215 2.08 -14.03 -0.94
N PHE A 216 1.63 -15.06 -0.23
CA PHE A 216 2.36 -15.65 0.89
C PHE A 216 3.70 -16.25 0.44
N VAL A 217 3.71 -17.00 -0.65
CA VAL A 217 4.95 -17.54 -1.24
C VAL A 217 5.89 -16.42 -1.68
N ARG A 218 5.37 -15.34 -2.26
CA ARG A 218 6.18 -14.15 -2.60
C ARG A 218 6.80 -13.51 -1.37
N LEU A 219 6.05 -13.40 -0.28
CA LEU A 219 6.57 -12.89 0.99
C LEU A 219 7.67 -13.79 1.54
N ALA A 220 7.44 -15.09 1.61
CA ALA A 220 8.44 -16.06 2.05
C ALA A 220 9.71 -15.99 1.19
N GLN A 221 9.55 -15.92 -0.14
CA GLN A 221 10.69 -15.77 -1.06
C GLN A 221 11.45 -14.45 -0.85
N ALA A 222 10.76 -13.36 -0.57
CA ALA A 222 11.43 -12.06 -0.34
C ALA A 222 12.27 -12.08 0.95
N ILE A 223 11.79 -12.81 1.98
CA ILE A 223 12.52 -12.95 3.26
C ILE A 223 13.73 -13.89 3.13
N VAL A 224 13.57 -15.01 2.41
CA VAL A 224 14.58 -16.07 2.34
C VAL A 224 15.61 -15.82 1.24
N ARG A 225 15.28 -15.04 0.20
CA ARG A 225 16.22 -14.77 -0.90
C ARG A 225 17.43 -13.97 -0.40
N PRO A 226 18.65 -14.48 -0.60
CA PRO A 226 19.83 -13.72 -0.28
C PRO A 226 19.91 -12.47 -1.17
N ASN A 227 20.42 -11.40 -0.58
CA ASN A 227 20.61 -10.14 -1.30
C ASN A 227 21.68 -10.32 -2.37
N LYS A 228 21.34 -9.92 -3.60
CA LYS A 228 22.30 -10.00 -4.71
C LYS A 228 23.06 -8.68 -4.85
N VAL A 229 24.36 -8.79 -4.89
CA VAL A 229 25.25 -7.67 -5.19
C VAL A 229 25.34 -7.44 -6.70
N THR A 230 25.51 -6.18 -7.09
CA THR A 230 25.79 -5.82 -8.47
C THR A 230 27.29 -5.89 -8.71
N PHE A 231 27.73 -6.99 -9.29
CA PHE A 231 29.13 -7.24 -9.65
C PHE A 231 29.17 -7.85 -11.05
N PRO A 232 29.47 -7.05 -12.11
CA PRO A 232 29.48 -7.55 -13.48
C PRO A 232 30.54 -8.62 -13.65
N CYS A 233 30.14 -9.79 -14.15
CA CYS A 233 31.10 -10.85 -14.47
C CYS A 233 32.02 -10.40 -15.62
N PRO A 234 33.35 -10.48 -15.47
CA PRO A 234 34.30 -10.03 -16.50
C PRO A 234 34.23 -10.88 -17.77
N SER A 235 33.78 -12.14 -17.67
CA SER A 235 33.72 -13.07 -18.78
C SER A 235 32.42 -13.04 -19.55
N CYS A 236 31.25 -13.10 -18.88
CA CYS A 236 29.94 -13.20 -19.54
C CYS A 236 29.03 -11.98 -19.33
N GLY A 237 29.46 -11.00 -18.52
CA GLY A 237 28.68 -9.78 -18.27
C GLY A 237 27.45 -9.94 -17.40
N LEU A 238 27.22 -11.09 -16.74
CA LEU A 238 26.11 -11.25 -15.79
C LEU A 238 26.24 -10.23 -14.67
N GLN A 239 25.18 -9.42 -14.44
CA GLN A 239 25.25 -8.22 -13.57
C GLN A 239 25.08 -8.51 -12.08
N ARG A 240 24.34 -9.56 -11.71
CA ARG A 240 23.96 -9.83 -10.31
C ARG A 240 24.39 -11.21 -9.86
N HIS A 241 25.14 -11.24 -8.76
CA HIS A 241 25.62 -12.44 -8.10
C HIS A 241 25.17 -12.45 -6.64
N ASP A 242 25.14 -13.63 -6.03
CA ASP A 242 24.94 -13.73 -4.59
C ASP A 242 26.17 -13.12 -3.87
N ALA A 243 25.99 -12.53 -2.71
CA ALA A 243 27.07 -11.77 -2.03
C ALA A 243 28.29 -12.65 -1.71
N ASP A 244 28.05 -13.94 -1.45
CA ASP A 244 29.01 -14.97 -1.14
C ASP A 244 29.45 -15.80 -2.36
N ALA A 245 29.08 -15.38 -3.59
CA ALA A 245 29.40 -16.17 -4.78
C ALA A 245 30.87 -16.14 -5.13
N VAL A 246 31.53 -17.29 -5.08
CA VAL A 246 32.93 -17.50 -5.52
C VAL A 246 33.00 -17.62 -7.04
N HIS A 247 31.97 -18.16 -7.69
CA HIS A 247 31.92 -18.38 -9.13
C HIS A 247 30.69 -17.79 -9.77
N CYS A 248 30.84 -17.35 -11.02
CA CYS A 248 29.72 -16.91 -11.83
C CYS A 248 28.80 -18.10 -12.15
N LYS A 249 27.52 -18.02 -11.76
CA LYS A 249 26.55 -19.08 -11.99
C LYS A 249 26.22 -19.35 -13.46
N ALA A 250 26.57 -18.43 -14.37
CA ALA A 250 26.33 -18.55 -15.81
C ALA A 250 27.49 -19.15 -16.58
N CYS A 251 28.75 -18.74 -16.29
CA CYS A 251 29.92 -19.16 -17.06
C CYS A 251 30.99 -19.85 -16.22
N GLY A 252 30.85 -19.93 -14.87
CA GLY A 252 31.79 -20.57 -13.99
C GLY A 252 33.07 -19.74 -13.68
N GLU A 253 33.18 -18.50 -14.21
CA GLU A 253 34.33 -17.61 -13.94
C GLU A 253 34.45 -17.31 -12.44
N VAL A 254 35.66 -17.26 -11.93
CA VAL A 254 35.95 -16.89 -10.52
C VAL A 254 35.63 -15.42 -10.32
N LEU A 255 34.84 -15.12 -9.32
CA LEU A 255 34.44 -13.78 -8.96
C LEU A 255 35.16 -13.35 -7.68
N ASN A 256 35.81 -12.20 -7.73
CA ASN A 256 36.40 -11.59 -6.53
C ASN A 256 35.46 -10.50 -6.01
N ILE A 257 34.28 -10.90 -5.53
CA ILE A 257 33.33 -9.98 -4.94
C ILE A 257 33.88 -9.51 -3.61
N PRO A 258 34.04 -8.18 -3.38
CA PRO A 258 34.52 -7.68 -2.09
C PRO A 258 33.52 -8.07 -1.01
N ASP A 259 33.91 -8.89 -0.08
CA ASP A 259 33.15 -9.20 1.13
C ASP A 259 33.51 -8.16 2.19
N GLU A 260 32.53 -7.38 2.66
CA GLU A 260 32.75 -6.38 3.72
C GLU A 260 32.84 -7.02 5.12
N GLY A 261 32.93 -8.37 5.20
CA GLY A 261 33.17 -9.12 6.43
C GLY A 261 32.14 -8.78 7.52
N THR A 262 30.95 -9.31 7.41
CA THR A 262 29.92 -9.24 8.49
C THR A 262 30.16 -10.29 9.53
#